data_4d3c77793126c031043c44e1726e343a
#
_entry.id   4d3c77793126c031043c44e1726e343a
#
_cell.length_a   1.000
_cell.length_b   1.000
_cell.length_c   1.000
_cell.angle_alpha   90.00
_cell.angle_beta   90.00
_cell.angle_gamma   90.00
#
_symmetry.space_group_name_H-M   'P 1'
#
loop_
_entity.id
_entity.type
_entity.pdbx_description
1 polymer ?
#
loop_
_entity_poly.entity_id
_entity_poly.type
_entity_poly.pdbx_seq_one_letter_code
_entity_poly.pdbx_strand_id
1 'polypeptide(L)'
;MMFAAGVSRFASTLDGLLKGYHANPGFRQIVKQDLKDGQHRNPENNPAYFTTAFFHHPSELRNEVEATGFECEPVLGVEGPAWLLGNLDGYLSDKTRAKLLLDALRLIEAESSLAGASAHIMAVGRRPA
;
A
#
# COMPACT_ATOMS: atom_id res chain seq x y z
N MET A 1 -9.93 1.39 -20.39
CA MET A 1 -9.61 0.91 -19.05
C MET A 1 -8.29 1.52 -18.60
N MET A 2 -8.19 1.96 -17.37
CA MET A 2 -6.98 2.57 -16.79
C MET A 2 -6.62 1.84 -15.49
N PHE A 3 -5.33 1.63 -15.25
CA PHE A 3 -4.81 1.10 -13.99
C PHE A 3 -3.87 2.13 -13.39
N ALA A 4 -4.08 2.48 -12.14
CA ALA A 4 -3.23 3.40 -11.39
C ALA A 4 -2.78 2.74 -10.08
N ALA A 5 -1.48 2.59 -9.92
CA ALA A 5 -0.90 2.04 -8.70
C ALA A 5 -0.26 3.15 -7.86
N GLY A 6 -0.38 3.02 -6.56
CA GLY A 6 0.26 3.93 -5.61
C GLY A 6 0.81 3.20 -4.40
N VAL A 7 1.76 3.83 -3.71
CA VAL A 7 2.20 3.38 -2.39
C VAL A 7 1.16 3.83 -1.37
N SER A 8 0.77 2.94 -0.46
CA SER A 8 -0.21 3.26 0.57
C SER A 8 0.31 4.31 1.56
N ARG A 9 -0.57 5.22 1.96
CA ARG A 9 -0.34 6.23 2.99
C ARG A 9 0.25 5.64 4.28
N PHE A 10 -0.07 4.39 4.58
CA PHE A 10 0.29 3.71 5.82
C PHE A 10 1.50 2.79 5.68
N ALA A 11 2.12 2.72 4.50
CA ALA A 11 3.21 1.77 4.22
C ALA A 11 4.40 1.97 5.15
N SER A 12 4.88 3.20 5.35
CA SER A 12 6.00 3.45 6.26
C SER A 12 5.67 3.13 7.71
N THR A 13 4.46 3.45 8.16
CA THR A 13 4.04 3.13 9.52
C THR A 13 4.13 1.64 9.79
N LEU A 14 3.59 0.83 8.89
CA LEU A 14 3.55 -0.63 9.02
C LEU A 14 4.93 -1.26 8.83
N ASP A 15 5.69 -0.80 7.84
CA ASP A 15 7.06 -1.25 7.61
C ASP A 15 7.96 -0.94 8.82
N GLY A 16 7.79 0.25 9.39
CA GLY A 16 8.51 0.65 10.60
C GLY A 16 8.17 -0.20 11.80
N LEU A 17 6.93 -0.64 11.96
CA LEU A 17 6.54 -1.58 13.01
C LEU A 17 7.18 -2.94 12.80
N LEU A 18 7.19 -3.42 11.56
CA LEU A 18 7.80 -4.70 11.20
C LEU A 18 9.31 -4.73 11.46
N LYS A 19 10.01 -3.63 11.14
CA LYS A 19 11.47 -3.53 11.17
C LYS A 19 12.04 -2.80 12.39
N GLY A 20 11.19 -2.26 13.25
CA GLY A 20 11.61 -1.53 14.45
C GLY A 20 12.11 -0.10 14.20
N TYR A 21 11.81 0.50 13.04
CA TYR A 21 12.29 1.84 12.68
C TYR A 21 11.72 2.97 13.53
N HIS A 22 10.60 2.75 14.21
CA HIS A 22 9.98 3.75 15.09
C HIS A 22 10.84 4.12 16.31
N ALA A 23 11.90 3.37 16.61
CA ALA A 23 12.87 3.75 17.61
C ALA A 23 13.66 5.01 17.20
N ASN A 24 13.80 5.28 15.90
CA ASN A 24 14.51 6.43 15.37
C ASN A 24 13.58 7.66 15.31
N PRO A 25 13.93 8.77 16.01
CA PRO A 25 13.14 10.01 15.97
C PRO A 25 12.96 10.58 14.57
N GLY A 26 13.99 10.50 13.72
CA GLY A 26 13.93 10.96 12.33
C GLY A 26 12.91 10.18 11.51
N PHE A 27 12.84 8.86 11.68
CA PHE A 27 11.83 8.04 11.03
C PHE A 27 10.41 8.38 11.49
N ARG A 28 10.20 8.64 12.78
CA ARG A 28 8.89 9.08 13.28
C ARG A 28 8.42 10.38 12.65
N GLN A 29 9.32 11.31 12.33
CA GLN A 29 8.95 12.55 11.62
C GLN A 29 8.53 12.25 10.17
N ILE A 30 9.21 11.33 9.49
CA ILE A 30 8.83 10.88 8.15
C ILE A 30 7.40 10.31 8.19
N VAL A 31 7.12 9.41 9.12
CA VAL A 31 5.78 8.81 9.30
C VAL A 31 4.70 9.87 9.55
N LYS A 32 4.98 10.84 10.42
CA LYS A 32 4.02 11.93 10.70
C LYS A 32 3.68 12.73 9.45
N GLN A 33 4.67 13.01 8.61
CA GLN A 33 4.44 13.73 7.36
C GLN A 33 3.67 12.88 6.36
N ASP A 34 4.01 11.60 6.23
CA ASP A 34 3.27 10.66 5.39
C ASP A 34 1.78 10.65 5.77
N LEU A 35 1.49 10.49 7.05
CA LEU A 35 0.11 10.41 7.55
C LEU A 35 -0.64 11.72 7.39
N LYS A 36 0.06 12.86 7.49
CA LYS A 36 -0.54 14.19 7.36
C LYS A 36 -1.01 14.49 5.94
N ASP A 37 -0.15 14.28 4.95
CA ASP A 37 -0.41 14.70 3.57
C ASP A 37 0.16 13.77 2.48
N GLY A 38 0.73 12.64 2.84
CA GLY A 38 1.29 11.68 1.90
C GLY A 38 2.65 12.06 1.33
N GLN A 39 3.22 13.18 1.71
CA GLN A 39 4.53 13.59 1.22
C GLN A 39 5.65 12.85 1.95
N HIS A 40 6.11 11.77 1.34
CA HIS A 40 7.22 10.99 1.87
C HIS A 40 8.55 11.65 1.51
N ARG A 41 9.25 12.10 2.53
CA ARG A 41 10.56 12.75 2.41
C ARG A 41 11.56 12.02 3.29
N ASN A 42 12.76 11.84 2.76
CA ASN A 42 13.86 11.18 3.45
C ASN A 42 15.07 12.11 3.45
N PRO A 43 15.10 13.12 4.34
CA PRO A 43 16.10 14.19 4.30
C PRO A 43 17.53 13.70 4.56
N GLU A 44 17.70 12.59 5.28
CA GLU A 44 19.01 12.02 5.58
C GLU A 44 19.48 11.01 4.52
N ASN A 45 18.66 10.76 3.48
CA ASN A 45 18.93 9.77 2.44
C ASN A 45 19.26 8.37 2.99
N ASN A 46 18.61 7.98 4.09
CA ASN A 46 18.78 6.64 4.62
C ASN A 46 18.15 5.62 3.65
N PRO A 47 18.93 4.69 3.09
CA PRO A 47 18.41 3.75 2.08
C PRO A 47 17.33 2.80 2.61
N ALA A 48 17.23 2.66 3.94
CA ALA A 48 16.18 1.85 4.57
C ALA A 48 14.80 2.51 4.54
N TYR A 49 14.71 3.84 4.35
CA TYR A 49 13.48 4.60 4.56
C TYR A 49 12.78 5.01 3.27
N PHE A 50 13.14 4.42 2.17
CA PHE A 50 12.58 4.71 0.86
C PHE A 50 13.01 6.09 0.32
N THR A 51 12.56 6.42 -0.88
CA THR A 51 12.89 7.65 -1.59
C THR A 51 11.74 8.66 -1.53
N THR A 52 11.99 9.89 -1.95
CA THR A 52 10.96 10.91 -2.12
C THR A 52 9.82 10.40 -3.01
N ALA A 53 8.62 10.42 -2.47
CA ALA A 53 7.43 9.91 -3.13
C ALA A 53 6.16 10.55 -2.55
N PHE A 54 5.02 10.31 -3.19
CA PHE A 54 3.71 10.60 -2.64
C PHE A 54 3.01 9.29 -2.27
N PHE A 55 2.59 9.17 -1.01
CA PHE A 55 1.88 8.01 -0.51
C PHE A 55 0.39 8.30 -0.48
N HIS A 56 -0.37 7.54 -1.26
CA HIS A 56 -1.80 7.76 -1.45
C HIS A 56 -2.64 7.12 -0.35
N HIS A 57 -3.58 7.88 0.18
CA HIS A 57 -4.74 7.28 0.83
C HIS A 57 -5.62 6.61 -0.25
N PRO A 58 -6.21 5.43 0.00
CA PRO A 58 -7.04 4.76 -1.01
C PRO A 58 -8.14 5.65 -1.61
N SER A 59 -8.78 6.48 -0.79
CA SER A 59 -9.81 7.41 -1.26
C SER A 59 -9.26 8.52 -2.18
N GLU A 60 -8.03 8.96 -1.96
CA GLU A 60 -7.40 9.97 -2.83
C GLU A 60 -7.10 9.39 -4.20
N LEU A 61 -6.53 8.19 -4.26
CA LEU A 61 -6.26 7.52 -5.53
C LEU A 61 -7.53 7.30 -6.32
N ARG A 62 -8.62 6.91 -5.65
CA ARG A 62 -9.95 6.82 -6.25
C ARG A 62 -10.39 8.15 -6.84
N ASN A 63 -10.35 9.21 -6.03
CA ASN A 63 -10.80 10.54 -6.43
C ASN A 63 -10.01 11.08 -7.62
N GLU A 64 -8.71 10.83 -7.66
CA GLU A 64 -7.85 11.24 -8.78
C GLU A 64 -8.28 10.53 -10.08
N VAL A 65 -8.57 9.24 -10.01
CA VAL A 65 -9.07 8.48 -11.18
C VAL A 65 -10.42 9.03 -11.64
N GLU A 66 -11.35 9.26 -10.71
CA GLU A 66 -12.67 9.79 -11.02
C GLU A 66 -12.61 11.21 -11.60
N ALA A 67 -11.68 12.04 -11.11
CA ALA A 67 -11.48 13.39 -11.62
C ALA A 67 -11.02 13.43 -13.10
N THR A 68 -10.50 12.33 -13.63
CA THR A 68 -10.14 12.21 -15.05
C THR A 68 -11.29 11.71 -15.93
N GLY A 69 -12.49 11.56 -15.37
CA GLY A 69 -13.68 11.15 -16.11
C GLY A 69 -13.86 9.63 -16.24
N PHE A 70 -13.13 8.85 -15.45
CA PHE A 70 -13.33 7.40 -15.36
C PHE A 70 -14.25 7.06 -14.17
N GLU A 71 -15.00 5.99 -14.31
CA GLU A 71 -15.67 5.34 -13.17
C GLU A 71 -14.67 4.43 -12.48
N CYS A 72 -14.42 4.65 -11.18
CA CYS A 72 -13.45 3.86 -10.44
C CYS A 72 -14.11 2.68 -9.75
N GLU A 73 -13.60 1.49 -10.02
CA GLU A 73 -13.95 0.28 -9.26
C GLU A 73 -13.40 0.39 -7.82
N PRO A 74 -13.79 -0.50 -6.89
CA PRO A 74 -13.17 -0.54 -5.57
C PRO A 74 -11.65 -0.60 -5.68
N VAL A 75 -10.96 0.24 -4.90
CA VAL A 75 -9.49 0.23 -4.85
C VAL A 75 -9.02 -1.09 -4.23
N LEU A 76 -8.07 -1.72 -4.90
CA LEU A 76 -7.53 -3.02 -4.49
C LEU A 76 -6.27 -2.86 -3.64
N GLY A 77 -6.14 -3.68 -2.60
CA GLY A 77 -4.87 -3.90 -1.94
C GLY A 77 -4.05 -4.92 -2.75
N VAL A 78 -2.90 -4.53 -3.27
CA VAL A 78 -2.12 -5.40 -4.17
C VAL A 78 -1.56 -6.61 -3.42
N GLU A 79 -0.74 -6.40 -2.40
CA GLU A 79 -0.21 -7.47 -1.55
C GLU A 79 -1.20 -7.87 -0.46
N GLY A 80 -2.14 -6.99 -0.14
CA GLY A 80 -2.94 -7.11 1.07
C GLY A 80 -2.07 -7.10 2.32
N PRO A 81 -2.51 -7.65 3.45
CA PRO A 81 -1.71 -7.73 4.67
C PRO A 81 -0.59 -8.79 4.60
N ALA A 82 -0.48 -9.56 3.53
CA ALA A 82 0.50 -10.65 3.40
C ALA A 82 1.95 -10.18 3.52
N TRP A 83 2.27 -8.97 3.09
CA TRP A 83 3.63 -8.44 3.18
C TRP A 83 4.11 -8.25 4.62
N LEU A 84 3.20 -8.27 5.59
CA LEU A 84 3.52 -8.18 7.02
C LEU A 84 3.78 -9.55 7.67
N LEU A 85 3.61 -10.64 6.93
CA LEU A 85 3.85 -11.99 7.44
C LEU A 85 5.34 -12.27 7.58
N GLY A 86 5.78 -12.68 8.78
CA GLY A 86 7.17 -13.03 9.03
C GLY A 86 7.66 -14.28 8.30
N ASN A 87 6.74 -15.13 7.83
CA ASN A 87 7.01 -16.39 7.14
C ASN A 87 6.53 -16.39 5.67
N LEU A 88 6.48 -15.23 5.04
CA LEU A 88 5.99 -15.07 3.67
C LEU A 88 6.76 -15.97 2.68
N ASP A 89 8.08 -16.02 2.78
CA ASP A 89 8.90 -16.85 1.92
C ASP A 89 8.55 -18.33 2.05
N GLY A 90 8.23 -18.80 3.25
CA GLY A 90 7.75 -20.16 3.49
C GLY A 90 6.43 -20.46 2.79
N TYR A 91 5.51 -19.49 2.72
CA TYR A 91 4.29 -19.64 1.94
C TYR A 91 4.57 -19.70 0.43
N LEU A 92 5.42 -18.81 -0.07
CA LEU A 92 5.67 -18.68 -1.50
C LEU A 92 6.54 -19.81 -2.07
N SER A 93 7.33 -20.48 -1.25
CA SER A 93 8.17 -21.61 -1.69
C SER A 93 7.42 -22.93 -1.87
N ASP A 94 6.20 -23.03 -1.34
CA ASP A 94 5.34 -24.21 -1.43
C ASP A 94 4.12 -23.85 -2.30
N LYS A 95 3.94 -24.57 -3.43
CA LYS A 95 2.84 -24.27 -4.38
C LYS A 95 1.46 -24.34 -3.74
N THR A 96 1.23 -25.31 -2.88
CA THR A 96 -0.08 -25.49 -2.22
C THR A 96 -0.33 -24.33 -1.23
N ARG A 97 0.66 -23.99 -0.42
CA ARG A 97 0.54 -22.88 0.54
C ARG A 97 0.44 -21.53 -0.18
N ALA A 98 1.21 -21.33 -1.25
CA ALA A 98 1.13 -20.11 -2.06
C ALA A 98 -0.27 -19.93 -2.66
N LYS A 99 -0.88 -21.00 -3.17
CA LYS A 99 -2.26 -20.96 -3.69
C LYS A 99 -3.25 -20.58 -2.60
N LEU A 100 -3.15 -21.20 -1.42
CA LEU A 100 -4.04 -20.88 -0.29
C LEU A 100 -3.90 -19.43 0.14
N LEU A 101 -2.68 -18.90 0.18
CA LEU A 101 -2.41 -17.50 0.49
C LEU A 101 -3.07 -16.57 -0.54
N LEU A 102 -2.85 -16.82 -1.82
CA LEU A 102 -3.43 -16.00 -2.90
C LEU A 102 -4.95 -16.07 -2.91
N ASP A 103 -5.53 -17.25 -2.70
CA ASP A 103 -6.98 -17.42 -2.63
C ASP A 103 -7.57 -16.62 -1.43
N ALA A 104 -6.90 -16.65 -0.28
CA ALA A 104 -7.31 -15.87 0.89
C ALA A 104 -7.23 -14.36 0.62
N LEU A 105 -6.16 -13.89 -0.01
CA LEU A 105 -5.98 -12.47 -0.34
C LEU A 105 -7.04 -11.98 -1.34
N ARG A 106 -7.43 -12.79 -2.30
CA ARG A 106 -8.50 -12.45 -3.25
C ARG A 106 -9.84 -12.20 -2.57
N LEU A 107 -10.10 -12.87 -1.45
CA LEU A 107 -11.35 -12.66 -0.70
C LEU A 107 -11.44 -11.27 -0.07
N ILE A 108 -10.31 -10.62 0.19
CA ILE A 108 -10.25 -9.34 0.90
C ILE A 108 -9.63 -8.21 0.08
N GLU A 109 -9.16 -8.46 -1.13
CA GLU A 109 -8.43 -7.45 -1.92
C GLU A 109 -9.23 -6.19 -2.22
N ALA A 110 -10.55 -6.31 -2.34
CA ALA A 110 -11.45 -5.19 -2.62
C ALA A 110 -12.14 -4.63 -1.36
N GLU A 111 -11.79 -5.12 -0.17
CA GLU A 111 -12.36 -4.63 1.08
C GLU A 111 -11.75 -3.26 1.42
N SER A 112 -12.57 -2.22 1.40
CA SER A 112 -12.11 -0.83 1.58
C SER A 112 -11.45 -0.60 2.95
N SER A 113 -11.89 -1.28 3.99
CA SER A 113 -11.32 -1.15 5.34
C SER A 113 -9.92 -1.76 5.47
N LEU A 114 -9.50 -2.59 4.52
CA LEU A 114 -8.20 -3.27 4.52
C LEU A 114 -7.25 -2.77 3.44
N ALA A 115 -7.72 -1.99 2.47
CA ALA A 115 -6.89 -1.52 1.35
C ALA A 115 -5.63 -0.77 1.83
N GLY A 116 -5.76 0.07 2.85
CA GLY A 116 -4.65 0.82 3.42
C GLY A 116 -3.60 -0.02 4.14
N ALA A 117 -3.90 -1.27 4.52
CA ALA A 117 -2.93 -2.19 5.13
C ALA A 117 -2.00 -2.84 4.09
N SER A 118 -2.31 -2.73 2.81
CA SER A 118 -1.42 -3.15 1.72
C SER A 118 -0.28 -2.14 1.53
N ALA A 119 0.91 -2.60 1.14
CA ALA A 119 2.01 -1.70 0.82
C ALA A 119 1.71 -0.89 -0.46
N HIS A 120 1.10 -1.54 -1.43
CA HIS A 120 0.65 -0.91 -2.69
C HIS A 120 -0.85 -1.07 -2.86
N ILE A 121 -1.45 -0.05 -3.46
CA ILE A 121 -2.88 -0.03 -3.79
C ILE A 121 -3.04 0.19 -5.29
N MET A 122 -4.12 -0.31 -5.86
CA MET A 122 -4.42 -0.16 -7.28
C MET A 122 -5.85 0.30 -7.49
N ALA A 123 -6.01 1.38 -8.23
CA ALA A 123 -7.31 1.82 -8.74
C ALA A 123 -7.49 1.33 -10.17
N VAL A 124 -8.69 0.86 -10.49
CA VAL A 124 -9.09 0.44 -11.84
C VAL A 124 -10.19 1.38 -12.29
N GLY A 125 -9.91 2.15 -13.34
CA GLY A 125 -10.86 3.06 -13.96
C GLY A 125 -11.44 2.47 -15.25
N ARG A 126 -12.76 2.52 -15.38
CA ARG A 126 -13.46 2.18 -16.61
C ARG A 126 -14.01 3.43 -17.26
N ARG A 127 -13.94 3.50 -18.58
CA ARG A 127 -14.58 4.59 -19.32
C ARG A 127 -16.10 4.42 -19.16
N PRO A 128 -16.84 5.49 -18.82
CA PRO A 128 -18.29 5.44 -18.81
C PRO A 128 -18.87 5.03 -20.17
N ALA A 129 -20.02 4.39 -20.13
CA ALA A 129 -20.73 3.96 -21.35
C ALA A 129 -21.23 5.18 -22.18
#